data_7ee1d39f607de05638e20778045616f5
#
_entry.id   7ee1d39f607de05638e20778045616f5
#
_cell.length_a   1.000
_cell.length_b   1.000
_cell.length_c   1.000
_cell.angle_alpha   90.00
_cell.angle_beta   90.00
_cell.angle_gamma   90.00
#
_symmetry.space_group_name_H-M   'P 1'
#
loop_
_entity.id
_entity.type
_entity.pdbx_description
1 polymer ?
#
loop_
_entity_poly.entity_id
_entity_poly.type
_entity_poly.pdbx_seq_one_letter_code
_entity_poly.pdbx_strand_id
1 'polypeptide(L)'
;KQDGNKQAGALAGSEQVTQQTAAAWLQQLADCFAEIERVYAEGLRIGVPKEVARLAVPVARYSRMRATANLRNWLAFLTLRSDHGAEGRHAQYEIRQFANVVADLVREQFPRTYAVWATKERE
;
A
#
# COMPACT_ATOMS: atom_id res chain seq x y z
N LYS A 1 -11.21 1.77 -12.02
CA LYS A 1 -11.84 0.44 -12.10
C LYS A 1 -10.73 -0.57 -12.41
N GLN A 2 -10.36 -1.39 -11.46
CA GLN A 2 -9.41 -2.49 -11.71
C GLN A 2 -10.23 -3.73 -12.09
N ASP A 3 -10.45 -3.94 -13.37
CA ASP A 3 -11.08 -5.16 -13.86
C ASP A 3 -10.14 -6.33 -13.57
N GLY A 4 -10.62 -7.32 -12.82
CA GLY A 4 -9.89 -8.55 -12.50
C GLY A 4 -9.26 -8.65 -11.10
N ASN A 5 -9.24 -7.59 -10.30
CA ASN A 5 -8.78 -7.69 -8.91
C ASN A 5 -9.96 -7.97 -7.96
N LYS A 6 -10.08 -9.23 -7.52
CA LYS A 6 -11.16 -9.66 -6.62
C LYS A 6 -11.08 -9.06 -5.21
N GLN A 7 -9.96 -8.43 -4.83
CA GLN A 7 -9.73 -7.90 -3.49
C GLN A 7 -10.01 -6.40 -3.36
N ALA A 8 -9.99 -5.63 -4.45
CA ALA A 8 -10.07 -4.16 -4.41
C ALA A 8 -10.95 -3.55 -5.51
N GLY A 9 -11.67 -4.35 -6.28
CA GLY A 9 -12.53 -3.87 -7.36
C GLY A 9 -13.98 -3.74 -6.93
N ALA A 10 -14.68 -2.70 -7.39
CA ALA A 10 -16.13 -2.70 -7.38
C ALA A 10 -16.64 -3.87 -8.23
N LEU A 11 -17.56 -4.65 -7.69
CA LEU A 11 -18.21 -5.74 -8.44
C LEU A 11 -18.88 -5.16 -9.69
N ALA A 12 -18.73 -5.85 -10.81
CA ALA A 12 -19.46 -5.50 -12.03
C ALA A 12 -20.96 -5.50 -11.72
N GLY A 13 -21.65 -4.37 -11.96
CA GLY A 13 -23.09 -4.21 -11.67
C GLY A 13 -23.42 -3.60 -10.30
N SER A 14 -22.45 -3.30 -9.43
CA SER A 14 -22.71 -2.47 -8.27
C SER A 14 -22.99 -1.03 -8.69
N GLU A 15 -23.99 -0.38 -8.09
CA GLU A 15 -24.18 1.06 -8.26
C GLU A 15 -22.88 1.79 -8.03
N GLN A 16 -22.46 2.59 -8.99
CA GLN A 16 -21.23 3.37 -8.84
C GLN A 16 -21.47 4.40 -7.74
N VAL A 17 -20.73 4.30 -6.67
CA VAL A 17 -20.69 5.34 -5.62
C VAL A 17 -20.34 6.65 -6.32
N THR A 18 -21.20 7.66 -6.18
CA THR A 18 -20.93 8.97 -6.77
C THR A 18 -19.70 9.58 -6.10
N GLN A 19 -19.00 10.46 -6.81
CA GLN A 19 -17.85 11.17 -6.25
C GLN A 19 -18.21 11.93 -4.96
N GLN A 20 -19.40 12.49 -4.90
CA GLN A 20 -19.89 13.21 -3.72
C GLN A 20 -20.12 12.27 -2.53
N THR A 21 -20.73 11.12 -2.76
CA THR A 21 -20.95 10.09 -1.71
C THR A 21 -19.63 9.54 -1.20
N ALA A 22 -18.67 9.29 -2.11
CA ALA A 22 -17.33 8.83 -1.75
C ALA A 22 -16.59 9.89 -0.92
N ALA A 23 -16.66 11.16 -1.29
CA ALA A 23 -16.05 12.25 -0.54
C ALA A 23 -16.65 12.40 0.87
N ALA A 24 -17.98 12.33 0.98
CA ALA A 24 -18.66 12.38 2.27
C ALA A 24 -18.25 11.22 3.19
N TRP A 25 -18.17 10.00 2.64
CA TRP A 25 -17.70 8.84 3.39
C TRP A 25 -16.24 8.97 3.83
N LEU A 26 -15.36 9.46 2.96
CA LEU A 26 -13.96 9.70 3.31
C LEU A 26 -13.81 10.75 4.41
N GLN A 27 -14.66 11.78 4.42
CA GLN A 27 -14.66 12.76 5.50
C GLN A 27 -15.08 12.12 6.83
N GLN A 28 -16.14 11.31 6.85
CA GLN A 28 -16.55 10.58 8.06
C GLN A 28 -15.44 9.65 8.57
N LEU A 29 -14.74 8.98 7.66
CA LEU A 29 -13.60 8.13 8.02
C LEU A 29 -12.46 8.95 8.64
N ALA A 30 -12.16 10.10 8.09
CA ALA A 30 -11.14 11.01 8.63
C ALA A 30 -11.51 11.51 10.04
N ASP A 31 -12.77 11.85 10.27
CA ASP A 31 -13.28 12.28 11.58
C ASP A 31 -13.17 11.14 12.62
N CYS A 32 -13.53 9.90 12.24
CA CYS A 32 -13.34 8.71 13.07
C CYS A 32 -11.86 8.50 13.43
N PHE A 33 -10.96 8.66 12.48
CA PHE A 33 -9.53 8.51 12.74
C PHE A 33 -8.99 9.60 13.67
N ALA A 34 -9.44 10.84 13.52
CA ALA A 34 -9.08 11.94 14.42
C ALA A 34 -9.51 11.66 15.86
N GLU A 35 -10.74 11.13 16.06
CA GLU A 35 -11.22 10.74 17.37
C GLU A 35 -10.43 9.57 17.97
N ILE A 36 -10.11 8.56 17.21
CA ILE A 36 -9.26 7.43 17.64
C ILE A 36 -7.88 7.92 18.08
N GLU A 37 -7.27 8.83 17.32
CA GLU A 37 -5.97 9.43 17.69
C GLU A 37 -6.06 10.20 19.01
N ARG A 38 -7.14 10.93 19.23
CA ARG A 38 -7.39 11.66 20.47
C ARG A 38 -7.49 10.69 21.67
N VAL A 39 -8.28 9.61 21.51
CA VAL A 39 -8.43 8.59 22.56
C VAL A 39 -7.11 7.89 22.85
N TYR A 40 -6.33 7.54 21.81
CA TYR A 40 -5.01 6.95 21.95
C TYR A 40 -4.05 7.87 22.72
N ALA A 41 -3.97 9.14 22.34
CA ALA A 41 -3.11 10.13 22.99
C ALA A 41 -3.50 10.35 24.46
N GLU A 42 -4.80 10.42 24.76
CA GLU A 42 -5.30 10.53 26.11
C GLU A 42 -4.97 9.30 26.95
N GLY A 43 -5.13 8.10 26.39
CA GLY A 43 -4.73 6.86 27.05
C GLY A 43 -3.26 6.87 27.47
N LEU A 44 -2.36 7.31 26.60
CA LEU A 44 -0.94 7.46 26.93
C LEU A 44 -0.70 8.51 27.99
N ARG A 45 -1.41 9.63 27.95
CA ARG A 45 -1.29 10.74 28.92
C ARG A 45 -1.66 10.31 30.34
N ILE A 46 -2.70 9.49 30.49
CA ILE A 46 -3.15 8.98 31.80
C ILE A 46 -2.41 7.70 32.25
N GLY A 47 -1.39 7.25 31.49
CA GLY A 47 -0.54 6.13 31.87
C GLY A 47 -1.05 4.75 31.46
N VAL A 48 -2.01 4.65 30.54
CA VAL A 48 -2.42 3.35 29.96
C VAL A 48 -1.22 2.74 29.21
N PRO A 49 -0.90 1.46 29.43
CA PRO A 49 0.16 0.78 28.68
C PRO A 49 -0.04 0.90 27.15
N LYS A 50 1.05 1.10 26.41
CA LYS A 50 1.01 1.31 24.95
C LYS A 50 0.29 0.19 24.20
N GLU A 51 0.44 -1.05 24.66
CA GLU A 51 -0.21 -2.23 24.08
C GLU A 51 -1.73 -2.13 24.19
N VAL A 52 -2.23 -1.62 25.31
CA VAL A 52 -3.67 -1.43 25.55
C VAL A 52 -4.17 -0.20 24.82
N ALA A 53 -3.48 0.92 24.90
CA ALA A 53 -3.88 2.14 24.19
C ALA A 53 -3.98 1.92 22.66
N ARG A 54 -3.13 1.05 22.09
CA ARG A 54 -3.14 0.72 20.65
C ARG A 54 -4.32 -0.14 20.17
N LEU A 55 -5.11 -0.71 21.07
CA LEU A 55 -6.25 -1.57 20.67
C LEU A 55 -7.27 -0.84 19.80
N ALA A 56 -7.43 0.47 19.98
CA ALA A 56 -8.34 1.28 19.19
C ALA A 56 -7.77 1.67 17.81
N VAL A 57 -6.45 1.55 17.59
CA VAL A 57 -5.80 2.06 16.37
C VAL A 57 -6.07 1.14 15.19
N PRO A 58 -6.69 1.61 14.10
CA PRO A 58 -7.04 0.79 12.97
C PRO A 58 -5.80 0.38 12.14
N VAL A 59 -5.94 -0.73 11.42
CA VAL A 59 -4.91 -1.24 10.49
C VAL A 59 -4.55 -0.22 9.40
N ALA A 60 -5.50 0.65 9.04
CA ALA A 60 -5.32 1.68 8.02
C ALA A 60 -4.44 2.86 8.48
N ARG A 61 -4.00 2.89 9.75
CA ARG A 61 -3.10 3.94 10.22
C ARG A 61 -1.74 3.84 9.53
N TYR A 62 -1.29 4.95 8.98
CA TYR A 62 0.06 5.04 8.42
C TYR A 62 1.12 4.87 9.50
N SER A 63 2.14 4.08 9.20
CA SER A 63 3.33 3.95 10.03
C SER A 63 4.59 4.03 9.16
N ARG A 64 5.71 4.31 9.79
CA ARG A 64 7.02 4.26 9.12
C ARG A 64 7.66 2.92 9.40
N MET A 65 8.12 2.25 8.36
CA MET A 65 8.94 1.06 8.51
C MET A 65 10.19 1.15 7.64
N ARG A 66 11.22 0.43 8.04
CA ARG A 66 12.40 0.19 7.21
C ARG A 66 12.38 -1.26 6.79
N ALA A 67 12.41 -1.51 5.49
CA ALA A 67 12.54 -2.83 4.92
C ALA A 67 13.97 -3.03 4.41
N THR A 68 14.59 -4.16 4.73
CA THR A 68 15.91 -4.54 4.23
C THR A 68 15.80 -5.93 3.62
N ALA A 69 16.27 -6.06 2.39
CA ALA A 69 16.34 -7.34 1.69
C ALA A 69 17.56 -7.33 0.76
N ASN A 70 18.04 -8.50 0.37
CA ASN A 70 19.04 -8.58 -0.68
C ASN A 70 18.43 -8.21 -2.05
N LEU A 71 19.29 -7.86 -3.02
CA LEU A 71 18.85 -7.41 -4.34
C LEU A 71 18.00 -8.46 -5.07
N ARG A 72 18.31 -9.75 -4.93
CA ARG A 72 17.52 -10.84 -5.52
C ARG A 72 16.07 -10.83 -5.02
N ASN A 73 15.87 -10.63 -3.71
CA ASN A 73 14.53 -10.58 -3.11
C ASN A 73 13.79 -9.32 -3.54
N TRP A 74 14.48 -8.19 -3.67
CA TRP A 74 13.88 -6.98 -4.24
C TRP A 74 13.42 -7.19 -5.68
N LEU A 75 14.24 -7.82 -6.54
CA LEU A 75 13.84 -8.13 -7.91
C LEU A 75 12.64 -9.09 -7.96
N ALA A 76 12.61 -10.14 -7.12
CA ALA A 76 11.44 -11.03 -7.01
C ALA A 76 10.18 -10.28 -6.57
N PHE A 77 10.29 -9.33 -5.63
CA PHE A 77 9.18 -8.45 -5.25
C PHE A 77 8.72 -7.59 -6.44
N LEU A 78 9.64 -7.03 -7.22
CA LEU A 78 9.32 -6.22 -8.39
C LEU A 78 8.62 -7.02 -9.49
N THR A 79 9.02 -8.28 -9.73
CA THR A 79 8.33 -9.19 -10.67
C THR A 79 6.84 -9.33 -10.32
N LEU A 80 6.53 -9.42 -9.02
CA LEU A 80 5.18 -9.68 -8.54
C LEU A 80 4.34 -8.42 -8.32
N ARG A 81 4.95 -7.24 -8.20
CA ARG A 81 4.25 -6.05 -7.70
C ARG A 81 4.43 -4.78 -8.52
N SER A 82 5.46 -4.68 -9.39
CA SER A 82 5.68 -3.49 -10.20
C SER A 82 5.08 -3.63 -11.62
N ASP A 83 4.78 -2.51 -12.25
CA ASP A 83 4.39 -2.47 -13.68
C ASP A 83 5.52 -2.93 -14.62
N HIS A 84 6.76 -3.01 -14.10
CA HIS A 84 7.94 -3.48 -14.82
C HIS A 84 8.12 -5.00 -14.77
N GLY A 85 7.40 -5.68 -13.85
CA GLY A 85 7.45 -7.13 -13.68
C GLY A 85 6.33 -7.85 -14.44
N ALA A 86 6.56 -9.12 -14.79
CA ALA A 86 5.62 -9.93 -15.57
C ALA A 86 4.23 -10.06 -14.91
N GLU A 87 4.18 -10.15 -13.58
CA GLU A 87 2.95 -10.38 -12.82
C GLU A 87 2.40 -9.13 -12.11
N GLY A 88 3.14 -8.02 -12.14
CA GLY A 88 2.82 -6.81 -11.37
C GLY A 88 1.49 -6.15 -11.73
N ARG A 89 0.98 -6.38 -12.94
CA ARG A 89 -0.32 -5.86 -13.40
C ARG A 89 -1.51 -6.33 -12.55
N HIS A 90 -1.37 -7.46 -11.86
CA HIS A 90 -2.41 -8.02 -10.99
C HIS A 90 -2.28 -7.58 -9.53
N ALA A 91 -1.24 -6.81 -9.20
CA ALA A 91 -1.04 -6.27 -7.86
C ALA A 91 -2.05 -5.15 -7.54
N GLN A 92 -2.38 -5.01 -6.26
CA GLN A 92 -3.18 -3.88 -5.79
C GLN A 92 -2.48 -2.56 -6.12
N TYR A 93 -3.28 -1.53 -6.36
CA TYR A 93 -2.78 -0.23 -6.80
C TYR A 93 -1.70 0.35 -5.89
N GLU A 94 -1.93 0.36 -4.57
CA GLU A 94 -1.06 1.00 -3.59
C GLU A 94 0.32 0.32 -3.53
N ILE A 95 0.37 -1.01 -3.46
CA ILE A 95 1.63 -1.75 -3.42
C ILE A 95 2.36 -1.66 -4.76
N ARG A 96 1.64 -1.52 -5.87
CA ARG A 96 2.21 -1.34 -7.20
C ARG A 96 2.89 0.02 -7.34
N GLN A 97 2.27 1.10 -6.81
CA GLN A 97 2.91 2.42 -6.78
C GLN A 97 4.21 2.40 -5.98
N PHE A 98 4.20 1.78 -4.81
CA PHE A 98 5.41 1.59 -4.01
C PHE A 98 6.46 0.79 -4.77
N ALA A 99 6.09 -0.33 -5.40
CA ALA A 99 6.99 -1.17 -6.16
C ALA A 99 7.62 -0.43 -7.35
N ASN A 100 6.87 0.43 -8.04
CA ASN A 100 7.41 1.24 -9.14
C ASN A 100 8.50 2.20 -8.66
N VAL A 101 8.30 2.86 -7.53
CA VAL A 101 9.35 3.72 -6.92
C VAL A 101 10.60 2.90 -6.58
N VAL A 102 10.44 1.69 -6.02
CA VAL A 102 11.55 0.79 -5.72
C VAL A 102 12.26 0.35 -7.02
N ALA A 103 11.51 0.08 -8.10
CA ALA A 103 12.06 -0.29 -9.40
C ALA A 103 12.94 0.84 -9.97
N ASP A 104 12.50 2.09 -9.84
CA ASP A 104 13.29 3.25 -10.27
C ASP A 104 14.60 3.38 -9.47
N LEU A 105 14.54 3.20 -8.13
CA LEU A 105 15.74 3.19 -7.29
C LEU A 105 16.70 2.04 -7.65
N VAL A 106 16.19 0.84 -7.92
CA VAL A 106 17.02 -0.30 -8.36
C VAL A 106 17.64 -0.02 -9.73
N ARG A 107 16.90 0.58 -10.64
CA ARG A 107 17.42 0.98 -11.97
C ARG A 107 18.56 1.98 -11.85
N GLU A 108 18.43 2.96 -10.96
CA GLU A 108 19.45 3.99 -10.74
C GLU A 108 20.72 3.42 -10.08
N GLN A 109 20.56 2.63 -9.03
CA GLN A 109 21.68 2.12 -8.23
C GLN A 109 22.34 0.87 -8.82
N PHE A 110 21.60 0.05 -9.56
CA PHE A 110 22.04 -1.22 -10.14
C PHE A 110 21.65 -1.38 -11.61
N PRO A 111 22.04 -0.44 -12.50
CA PRO A 111 21.50 -0.36 -13.86
C PRO A 111 21.72 -1.63 -14.69
N ARG A 112 22.88 -2.29 -14.55
CA ARG A 112 23.19 -3.53 -15.29
C ARG A 112 22.29 -4.69 -14.83
N THR A 113 22.14 -4.86 -13.52
CA THR A 113 21.29 -5.92 -12.96
C THR A 113 19.83 -5.69 -13.31
N TYR A 114 19.38 -4.43 -13.22
CA TYR A 114 18.03 -4.06 -13.63
C TYR A 114 17.77 -4.36 -15.11
N ALA A 115 18.70 -4.03 -16.01
CA ALA A 115 18.55 -4.30 -17.44
C ALA A 115 18.39 -5.79 -17.74
N VAL A 116 19.21 -6.65 -17.12
CA VAL A 116 19.11 -8.11 -17.28
C VAL A 116 17.77 -8.65 -16.76
N TRP A 117 17.35 -8.20 -15.58
CA TRP A 117 16.06 -8.57 -15.00
C TRP A 117 14.89 -8.13 -15.89
N ALA A 118 14.86 -6.86 -16.33
CA ALA A 118 13.79 -6.31 -17.15
C ALA A 118 13.67 -6.97 -18.54
N THR A 119 14.75 -7.49 -19.10
CA THR A 119 14.72 -8.28 -20.34
C THR A 119 14.01 -9.60 -20.10
N LYS A 120 14.35 -10.32 -19.03
CA LYS A 120 13.75 -11.59 -18.67
C LYS A 120 12.24 -11.49 -18.35
N GLU A 121 11.80 -10.38 -17.77
CA GLU A 121 10.39 -10.15 -17.45
C GLU A 121 9.50 -9.89 -18.68
N ARG A 122 10.11 -9.66 -19.85
CA ARG A 122 9.40 -9.41 -21.12
C ARG A 122 9.30 -10.64 -22.03
N GLU A 123 10.06 -11.69 -21.73
CA GLU A 123 10.03 -12.98 -22.43
C GLU A 123 8.88 -13.85 -21.91
#